data_1c1d7e92ab8642c545d4216e950244b0
#
_entry.id   1c1d7e92ab8642c545d4216e950244b0
#
_cell.length_a   1.000
_cell.length_b   1.000
_cell.length_c   1.000
_cell.angle_alpha   90.00
_cell.angle_beta   90.00
_cell.angle_gamma   90.00
#
_symmetry.space_group_name_H-M   'P 1'
#
loop_
_entity.id
_entity.type
_entity.pdbx_description
1 polymer ?
#
loop_
_entity_poly.entity_id
_entity_poly.type
_entity_poly.pdbx_seq_one_letter_code
_entity_poly.pdbx_strand_id
1 'polypeptide(L)'
;ASDVYKRQPYENAQFMLFFAAVVKAVDEYQDLLRVSVSSAGNDCRLGGNEAPPAIISVFTGEELGETIEAIDKGVNPAAKAKRVLKLGVDSLPDFPMDTTDRNRTSPFAFTGNKFEFRMLGSSFSVAGPNLILNTVVAEELEQFADALEGAHDFMNELNDLVAKTIREHKRIIFNGNNYSEEWAKEAAKRGLLNLKSSDE
;
A
#
# COMPACT_ATOMS: atom_id res chain seq x y z
N ALA A 1 12.90 -20.79 -0.37
CA ALA A 1 12.14 -19.73 0.34
C ALA A 1 13.02 -18.55 0.79
N SER A 2 14.29 -18.79 1.22
CA SER A 2 15.17 -17.72 1.72
C SER A 2 15.67 -16.75 0.64
N ASP A 3 15.72 -17.16 -0.62
CA ASP A 3 16.29 -16.34 -1.71
C ASP A 3 15.26 -15.35 -2.31
N VAL A 4 13.97 -15.63 -2.17
CA VAL A 4 12.90 -14.73 -2.60
C VAL A 4 12.88 -13.46 -1.75
N TYR A 5 13.24 -13.54 -0.47
CA TYR A 5 13.29 -12.41 0.45
C TYR A 5 14.55 -11.55 0.36
N LYS A 6 15.59 -12.02 -0.35
CA LYS A 6 16.85 -11.28 -0.51
C LYS A 6 16.90 -10.37 -1.74
N ARG A 7 15.96 -10.55 -2.68
CA ARG A 7 15.84 -9.65 -3.83
C ARG A 7 15.10 -8.40 -3.43
N GLN A 8 15.64 -7.25 -3.77
CA GLN A 8 14.98 -5.96 -3.54
C GLN A 8 13.58 -6.00 -4.18
N PRO A 9 12.53 -5.45 -3.53
CA PRO A 9 11.17 -5.49 -4.06
C PRO A 9 11.04 -5.03 -5.52
N TYR A 10 11.80 -4.01 -5.91
CA TYR A 10 11.79 -3.45 -7.27
C TYR A 10 12.49 -4.32 -8.33
N GLU A 11 13.25 -5.33 -7.92
CA GLU A 11 13.88 -6.31 -8.84
C GLU A 11 12.97 -7.53 -9.07
N ASN A 12 11.85 -7.63 -8.38
CA ASN A 12 10.96 -8.76 -8.44
C ASN A 12 9.64 -8.38 -9.12
N ALA A 13 9.53 -8.71 -10.42
CA ALA A 13 8.33 -8.43 -11.20
C ALA A 13 7.06 -9.07 -10.60
N GLN A 14 7.16 -10.26 -10.02
CA GLN A 14 6.05 -10.91 -9.33
C GLN A 14 5.61 -10.11 -8.09
N PHE A 15 6.55 -9.62 -7.30
CA PHE A 15 6.22 -8.76 -6.17
C PHE A 15 5.48 -7.50 -6.62
N MET A 16 5.99 -6.84 -7.66
CA MET A 16 5.37 -5.60 -8.17
C MET A 16 3.98 -5.84 -8.75
N LEU A 17 3.73 -6.98 -9.36
CA LEU A 17 2.40 -7.38 -9.84
C LEU A 17 1.41 -7.49 -8.67
N PHE A 18 1.76 -8.26 -7.63
CA PHE A 18 0.90 -8.40 -6.45
C PHE A 18 0.72 -7.09 -5.70
N PHE A 19 1.78 -6.29 -5.60
CA PHE A 19 1.71 -4.98 -4.98
C PHE A 19 0.74 -4.05 -5.73
N ALA A 20 0.82 -4.00 -7.05
CA ALA A 20 -0.08 -3.20 -7.88
C ALA A 20 -1.53 -3.66 -7.76
N ALA A 21 -1.77 -4.99 -7.74
CA ALA A 21 -3.10 -5.56 -7.53
C ALA A 21 -3.69 -5.15 -6.17
N VAL A 22 -2.89 -5.20 -5.10
CA VAL A 22 -3.35 -4.78 -3.76
C VAL A 22 -3.64 -3.28 -3.72
N VAL A 23 -2.78 -2.43 -4.31
CA VAL A 23 -3.01 -0.97 -4.35
C VAL A 23 -4.29 -0.65 -5.11
N LYS A 24 -4.50 -1.30 -6.28
CA LYS A 24 -5.71 -1.15 -7.07
C LYS A 24 -6.94 -1.59 -6.29
N ALA A 25 -6.92 -2.79 -5.71
CA ALA A 25 -8.01 -3.33 -4.91
C ALA A 25 -8.40 -2.41 -3.74
N VAL A 26 -7.41 -1.89 -3.01
CA VAL A 26 -7.68 -0.99 -1.88
C VAL A 26 -8.23 0.36 -2.35
N ASP A 27 -7.82 0.85 -3.52
CA ASP A 27 -8.34 2.10 -4.08
C ASP A 27 -9.75 1.97 -4.64
N GLU A 28 -10.05 0.90 -5.35
CA GLU A 28 -11.37 0.71 -5.98
C GLU A 28 -12.45 0.30 -4.99
N TYR A 29 -12.09 -0.51 -3.97
CA TYR A 29 -13.04 -1.09 -3.01
C TYR A 29 -12.96 -0.47 -1.60
N GLN A 30 -12.69 0.85 -1.52
CA GLN A 30 -12.61 1.58 -0.25
C GLN A 30 -13.87 1.43 0.60
N ASP A 31 -15.04 1.48 -0.04
CA ASP A 31 -16.37 1.32 0.57
C ASP A 31 -16.56 -0.08 1.18
N LEU A 32 -16.29 -1.13 0.41
CA LEU A 32 -16.38 -2.51 0.90
C LEU A 32 -15.40 -2.78 2.05
N LEU A 33 -14.18 -2.25 1.95
CA LEU A 33 -13.20 -2.34 3.04
C LEU A 33 -13.68 -1.60 4.28
N ARG A 34 -14.30 -0.43 4.13
CA ARG A 34 -14.87 0.32 5.24
C ARG A 34 -16.06 -0.43 5.87
N VAL A 35 -16.96 -0.98 5.07
CA VAL A 35 -18.07 -1.81 5.57
C VAL A 35 -17.56 -3.03 6.32
N SER A 36 -16.47 -3.66 5.86
CA SER A 36 -15.90 -4.85 6.50
C SER A 36 -15.51 -4.64 7.96
N VAL A 37 -15.28 -3.40 8.37
CA VAL A 37 -14.88 -3.03 9.74
C VAL A 37 -15.95 -2.20 10.46
N SER A 38 -17.16 -2.16 9.92
CA SER A 38 -18.28 -1.35 10.43
C SER A 38 -18.86 -1.94 11.71
N SER A 39 -18.98 -1.10 12.71
CA SER A 39 -19.77 -1.32 13.92
C SER A 39 -19.93 -0.01 14.68
N ALA A 40 -20.96 0.11 15.49
CA ALA A 40 -21.19 1.31 16.30
C ALA A 40 -19.97 1.71 17.14
N GLY A 41 -19.28 0.74 17.74
CA GLY A 41 -18.07 1.00 18.52
C GLY A 41 -16.88 1.46 17.66
N ASN A 42 -16.72 0.87 16.47
CA ASN A 42 -15.63 1.24 15.59
C ASN A 42 -15.90 2.59 14.87
N ASP A 43 -17.15 2.89 14.55
CA ASP A 43 -17.56 4.18 14.00
C ASP A 43 -17.26 5.33 14.97
N CYS A 44 -17.53 5.13 16.28
CA CYS A 44 -17.15 6.08 17.32
C CYS A 44 -15.61 6.22 17.49
N ARG A 45 -14.85 5.16 17.23
CA ARG A 45 -13.39 5.14 17.37
C ARG A 45 -12.67 5.84 16.23
N LEU A 46 -13.09 5.57 14.98
CA LEU A 46 -12.46 6.15 13.78
C LEU A 46 -12.68 7.65 13.70
N GLY A 47 -11.61 8.41 13.59
CA GLY A 47 -11.65 9.87 13.60
C GLY A 47 -11.79 10.49 14.99
N GLY A 48 -11.83 9.66 16.06
CA GLY A 48 -11.72 10.09 17.44
C GLY A 48 -10.27 10.27 17.90
N ASN A 49 -10.05 10.29 19.23
CA ASN A 49 -8.71 10.50 19.78
C ASN A 49 -7.79 9.27 19.64
N GLU A 50 -8.34 8.07 19.41
CA GLU A 50 -7.59 6.80 19.44
C GLU A 50 -7.28 6.24 18.05
N ALA A 51 -7.91 6.74 17.01
CA ALA A 51 -7.71 6.26 15.65
C ALA A 51 -7.81 7.40 14.64
N PRO A 52 -7.07 7.30 13.51
CA PRO A 52 -7.19 8.26 12.42
C PRO A 52 -8.61 8.25 11.80
N PRO A 53 -8.95 9.26 10.98
CA PRO A 53 -10.20 9.30 10.23
C PRO A 53 -10.44 8.03 9.40
N ALA A 54 -11.70 7.78 9.05
CA ALA A 54 -12.14 6.63 8.25
C ALA A 54 -11.76 6.78 6.76
N ILE A 55 -10.52 7.20 6.51
CA ILE A 55 -9.93 7.36 5.17
C ILE A 55 -8.93 6.23 4.98
N ILE A 56 -9.21 5.32 4.03
CA ILE A 56 -8.28 4.24 3.73
C ILE A 56 -7.18 4.81 2.84
N SER A 57 -5.93 4.65 3.29
CA SER A 57 -4.73 4.98 2.53
C SER A 57 -3.68 3.92 2.73
N VAL A 58 -2.82 3.72 1.72
CA VAL A 58 -1.77 2.72 1.72
C VAL A 58 -0.44 3.38 2.07
N PHE A 59 0.16 2.94 3.16
CA PHE A 59 1.54 3.29 3.51
C PHE A 59 2.50 2.29 2.85
N THR A 60 3.54 2.80 2.19
CA THR A 60 4.52 1.99 1.46
C THR A 60 5.95 2.10 2.00
N GLY A 61 6.22 3.11 2.81
CA GLY A 61 7.57 3.45 3.26
C GLY A 61 8.39 4.19 2.20
N GLU A 62 9.61 4.57 2.55
CA GLU A 62 10.49 5.37 1.68
C GLU A 62 10.93 4.60 0.43
N GLU A 63 11.45 3.39 0.58
CA GLU A 63 12.08 2.63 -0.50
C GLU A 63 11.09 2.29 -1.62
N LEU A 64 9.92 1.77 -1.23
CA LEU A 64 8.88 1.44 -2.19
C LEU A 64 8.21 2.71 -2.73
N GLY A 65 8.08 3.76 -1.93
CA GLY A 65 7.60 5.07 -2.36
C GLY A 65 8.48 5.67 -3.47
N GLU A 66 9.80 5.61 -3.32
CA GLU A 66 10.74 6.04 -4.36
C GLU A 66 10.65 5.20 -5.64
N THR A 67 10.42 3.89 -5.48
CA THR A 67 10.20 2.99 -6.63
C THR A 67 8.94 3.35 -7.40
N ILE A 68 7.85 3.62 -6.69
CA ILE A 68 6.57 4.07 -7.27
C ILE A 68 6.75 5.38 -8.02
N GLU A 69 7.45 6.35 -7.44
CA GLU A 69 7.76 7.61 -8.13
C GLU A 69 8.62 7.42 -9.37
N ALA A 70 9.58 6.50 -9.35
CA ALA A 70 10.40 6.19 -10.50
C ALA A 70 9.57 5.57 -11.64
N ILE A 71 8.68 4.65 -11.31
CA ILE A 71 7.73 4.04 -12.26
C ILE A 71 6.81 5.11 -12.87
N ASP A 72 6.28 6.01 -12.05
CA ASP A 72 5.44 7.11 -12.51
C ASP A 72 6.15 8.04 -13.49
N LYS A 73 7.43 8.33 -13.24
CA LYS A 73 8.29 9.16 -14.09
C LYS A 73 8.86 8.40 -15.31
N GLY A 74 8.59 7.11 -15.45
CA GLY A 74 9.13 6.26 -16.52
C GLY A 74 10.64 6.02 -16.43
N VAL A 75 11.22 6.13 -15.21
CA VAL A 75 12.64 5.90 -14.94
C VAL A 75 12.83 4.51 -14.38
N ASN A 76 13.85 3.77 -14.86
CA ASN A 76 14.14 2.44 -14.32
C ASN A 76 14.62 2.53 -12.86
N PRO A 77 13.90 1.95 -11.89
CA PRO A 77 14.25 2.03 -10.48
C PRO A 77 15.55 1.29 -10.11
N ALA A 78 16.02 0.34 -10.91
CA ALA A 78 17.25 -0.44 -10.66
C ALA A 78 18.54 0.40 -10.67
N ALA A 79 18.48 1.68 -11.04
CA ALA A 79 19.65 2.58 -11.09
C ALA A 79 20.02 3.22 -9.74
N LYS A 80 19.24 3.03 -8.68
CA LYS A 80 19.54 3.63 -7.35
C LYS A 80 20.37 2.68 -6.49
N ALA A 81 21.58 3.15 -6.13
CA ALA A 81 22.47 2.45 -5.19
C ALA A 81 21.85 2.30 -3.79
N LYS A 82 22.15 1.21 -3.10
CA LYS A 82 21.78 1.00 -1.69
C LYS A 82 22.16 2.21 -0.84
N ARG A 83 21.19 2.74 -0.11
CA ARG A 83 21.45 3.79 0.88
C ARG A 83 22.17 3.18 2.08
N VAL A 84 23.34 3.72 2.41
CA VAL A 84 24.16 3.34 3.57
C VAL A 84 24.17 4.50 4.54
N LEU A 85 23.89 4.21 5.81
CA LEU A 85 24.01 5.21 6.88
C LEU A 85 25.49 5.45 7.18
N LYS A 86 25.99 6.64 6.79
CA LYS A 86 27.35 7.07 7.16
C LYS A 86 27.33 7.72 8.53
N LEU A 87 27.90 7.03 9.52
CA LEU A 87 27.93 7.48 10.91
C LEU A 87 29.03 8.51 11.21
N GLY A 88 29.75 9.03 10.23
CA GLY A 88 30.73 10.10 10.41
C GLY A 88 31.90 9.80 11.35
N VAL A 89 32.08 8.55 11.77
CA VAL A 89 33.14 8.06 12.65
C VAL A 89 33.89 6.97 11.92
N ASP A 90 35.12 7.22 11.58
CA ASP A 90 35.98 6.32 10.75
C ASP A 90 36.22 4.92 11.33
N SER A 91 35.78 4.67 12.58
CA SER A 91 35.99 3.41 13.28
C SER A 91 34.77 2.46 13.30
N LEU A 92 33.63 2.88 12.76
CA LEU A 92 32.43 2.05 12.72
C LEU A 92 32.11 1.62 11.28
N PRO A 93 31.74 0.34 11.07
CA PRO A 93 31.30 -0.12 9.75
C PRO A 93 30.04 0.63 9.31
N ASP A 94 29.92 0.83 8.00
CA ASP A 94 28.69 1.37 7.41
C ASP A 94 27.53 0.39 7.66
N PHE A 95 26.45 0.88 8.28
CA PHE A 95 25.23 0.10 8.47
C PHE A 95 24.25 0.33 7.33
N PRO A 96 23.60 -0.73 6.79
CA PRO A 96 22.48 -0.52 5.89
C PRO A 96 21.38 0.25 6.63
N MET A 97 20.86 1.27 5.99
CA MET A 97 19.73 2.05 6.54
C MET A 97 18.52 1.11 6.67
N ASP A 98 17.94 1.03 7.87
CA ASP A 98 16.69 0.30 8.07
C ASP A 98 15.56 1.11 7.45
N THR A 99 15.07 0.64 6.32
CA THR A 99 13.98 1.29 5.56
C THR A 99 12.60 0.83 6.03
N THR A 100 12.52 -0.04 7.04
CA THR A 100 11.25 -0.46 7.64
C THR A 100 10.70 0.64 8.54
N ASP A 101 10.10 1.66 7.94
CA ASP A 101 9.34 2.66 8.69
C ASP A 101 8.05 2.03 9.25
N ARG A 102 7.89 2.15 10.57
CA ARG A 102 6.68 1.71 11.27
C ARG A 102 5.70 2.88 11.39
N ASN A 103 5.13 3.32 10.29
CA ASN A 103 4.04 4.27 10.38
C ASN A 103 2.84 3.61 11.10
N ARG A 104 2.62 4.02 12.36
CA ARG A 104 1.53 3.48 13.18
C ARG A 104 0.19 4.16 12.93
N THR A 105 0.16 5.20 12.11
CA THR A 105 -1.05 5.99 11.84
C THR A 105 -1.78 5.51 10.60
N SER A 106 -1.13 4.76 9.70
CA SER A 106 -1.76 4.29 8.46
C SER A 106 -2.77 3.17 8.72
N PRO A 107 -3.97 3.27 8.14
CA PRO A 107 -4.99 2.22 8.23
C PRO A 107 -4.65 0.98 7.40
N PHE A 108 -3.84 1.11 6.37
CA PHE A 108 -3.37 0.01 5.53
C PHE A 108 -1.88 0.20 5.25
N ALA A 109 -1.04 -0.71 5.70
CA ALA A 109 0.40 -0.53 5.64
C ALA A 109 1.12 -1.73 5.04
N PHE A 110 2.09 -1.46 4.16
CA PHE A 110 3.11 -2.42 3.77
C PHE A 110 4.28 -2.36 4.76
N THR A 111 4.61 -3.48 5.38
CA THR A 111 5.64 -3.55 6.43
C THR A 111 6.86 -4.36 6.01
N GLY A 112 7.24 -4.24 4.74
CA GLY A 112 8.45 -4.86 4.17
C GLY A 112 8.22 -6.25 3.56
N ASN A 113 7.31 -7.05 4.10
CA ASN A 113 6.99 -8.40 3.59
C ASN A 113 5.52 -8.79 3.66
N LYS A 114 4.67 -7.91 4.16
CA LYS A 114 3.22 -8.14 4.31
C LYS A 114 2.47 -6.83 4.30
N PHE A 115 1.16 -6.92 4.04
CA PHE A 115 0.23 -5.84 4.29
C PHE A 115 -0.50 -6.04 5.61
N GLU A 116 -0.81 -4.95 6.28
CA GLU A 116 -1.58 -4.93 7.52
C GLU A 116 -2.77 -3.98 7.38
N PHE A 117 -3.99 -4.50 7.48
CA PHE A 117 -5.20 -3.70 7.57
C PHE A 117 -5.51 -3.42 9.04
N ARG A 118 -5.40 -2.18 9.47
CA ARG A 118 -5.36 -1.77 10.88
C ARG A 118 -6.62 -1.06 11.36
N MET A 119 -7.69 -1.04 10.58
CA MET A 119 -8.93 -0.32 10.91
C MET A 119 -9.87 -1.11 11.82
N LEU A 120 -9.60 -2.37 12.14
CA LEU A 120 -10.47 -3.19 12.98
C LEU A 120 -10.49 -2.73 14.43
N GLY A 121 -11.67 -2.78 15.05
CA GLY A 121 -11.79 -2.72 16.51
C GLY A 121 -11.22 -3.98 17.19
N SER A 122 -10.71 -3.83 18.41
CA SER A 122 -9.99 -4.90 19.14
C SER A 122 -10.83 -6.15 19.45
N SER A 123 -12.15 -6.02 19.52
CA SER A 123 -13.10 -7.11 19.79
C SER A 123 -13.76 -7.70 18.55
N PHE A 124 -13.31 -7.32 17.38
CA PHE A 124 -13.88 -7.73 16.09
C PHE A 124 -13.32 -9.05 15.58
N SER A 125 -14.17 -9.84 14.92
CA SER A 125 -13.69 -10.97 14.11
C SER A 125 -12.96 -10.46 12.88
N VAL A 126 -11.78 -11.00 12.60
CA VAL A 126 -11.01 -10.72 11.38
C VAL A 126 -11.59 -11.42 10.15
N ALA A 127 -12.62 -12.26 10.29
CA ALA A 127 -13.18 -13.06 9.20
C ALA A 127 -13.76 -12.18 8.09
N GLY A 128 -14.54 -11.15 8.43
CA GLY A 128 -15.15 -10.23 7.47
C GLY A 128 -14.11 -9.49 6.62
N PRO A 129 -13.18 -8.73 7.24
CA PRO A 129 -12.11 -8.04 6.51
C PRO A 129 -11.23 -8.97 5.67
N ASN A 130 -10.88 -10.16 6.19
CA ASN A 130 -10.09 -11.13 5.43
C ASN A 130 -10.85 -11.67 4.21
N LEU A 131 -12.14 -11.93 4.35
CA LEU A 131 -12.97 -12.38 3.23
C LEU A 131 -13.01 -11.31 2.15
N ILE A 132 -13.30 -10.06 2.51
CA ILE A 132 -13.37 -8.96 1.55
C ILE A 132 -12.02 -8.71 0.89
N LEU A 133 -10.92 -8.59 1.66
CA LEU A 133 -9.59 -8.40 1.11
C LEU A 133 -9.19 -9.49 0.12
N ASN A 134 -9.40 -10.75 0.47
CA ASN A 134 -9.09 -11.85 -0.44
C ASN A 134 -9.93 -11.82 -1.71
N THR A 135 -11.21 -11.46 -1.61
CA THR A 135 -12.11 -11.40 -2.76
C THR A 135 -11.71 -10.26 -3.70
N VAL A 136 -11.52 -9.04 -3.19
CA VAL A 136 -11.18 -7.89 -4.04
C VAL A 136 -9.79 -8.03 -4.67
N VAL A 137 -8.82 -8.59 -3.96
CA VAL A 137 -7.49 -8.87 -4.54
C VAL A 137 -7.55 -10.00 -5.58
N ALA A 138 -8.39 -11.02 -5.37
CA ALA A 138 -8.59 -12.08 -6.35
C ALA A 138 -9.21 -11.55 -7.65
N GLU A 139 -10.19 -10.66 -7.55
CA GLU A 139 -10.80 -9.95 -8.69
C GLU A 139 -9.74 -9.19 -9.50
N GLU A 140 -8.86 -8.43 -8.83
CA GLU A 140 -7.82 -7.67 -9.52
C GLU A 140 -6.78 -8.57 -10.18
N LEU A 141 -6.45 -9.70 -9.54
CA LEU A 141 -5.53 -10.69 -10.12
C LEU A 141 -6.15 -11.40 -11.33
N GLU A 142 -7.46 -11.64 -11.32
CA GLU A 142 -8.19 -12.18 -12.48
C GLU A 142 -8.12 -11.20 -13.66
N GLN A 143 -8.42 -9.92 -13.44
CA GLN A 143 -8.29 -8.88 -14.47
C GLN A 143 -6.86 -8.77 -15.01
N PHE A 144 -5.83 -8.92 -14.16
CA PHE A 144 -4.44 -8.93 -14.59
C PHE A 144 -4.09 -10.17 -15.39
N ALA A 145 -4.61 -11.33 -15.00
CA ALA A 145 -4.43 -12.56 -15.74
C ALA A 145 -5.04 -12.46 -17.15
N ASP A 146 -6.27 -11.96 -17.26
CA ASP A 146 -6.95 -11.73 -18.53
C ASP A 146 -6.18 -10.75 -19.43
N ALA A 147 -5.66 -9.66 -18.85
CA ALA A 147 -4.87 -8.68 -19.58
C ALA A 147 -3.53 -9.21 -20.10
N LEU A 148 -2.96 -10.22 -19.44
CA LEU A 148 -1.68 -10.84 -19.81
C LEU A 148 -1.87 -12.14 -20.60
N GLU A 149 -3.11 -12.64 -20.74
CA GLU A 149 -3.39 -13.83 -21.51
C GLU A 149 -3.07 -13.60 -22.99
N GLY A 150 -2.21 -14.44 -23.55
CA GLY A 150 -1.77 -14.31 -24.94
C GLY A 150 -0.73 -13.23 -25.21
N ALA A 151 -0.11 -12.65 -24.19
CA ALA A 151 0.97 -11.68 -24.32
C ALA A 151 2.11 -12.19 -25.18
N HIS A 152 2.53 -11.42 -26.19
CA HIS A 152 3.66 -11.77 -27.06
C HIS A 152 5.02 -11.50 -26.39
N ASP A 153 5.11 -10.42 -25.62
CA ASP A 153 6.28 -10.06 -24.80
C ASP A 153 5.82 -9.87 -23.34
N PHE A 154 5.67 -11.01 -22.67
CA PHE A 154 5.11 -11.07 -21.32
C PHE A 154 5.77 -10.09 -20.34
N MET A 155 7.09 -9.93 -20.37
CA MET A 155 7.79 -9.07 -19.41
C MET A 155 7.55 -7.59 -19.68
N ASN A 156 7.50 -7.17 -20.93
CA ASN A 156 7.18 -5.79 -21.27
C ASN A 156 5.72 -5.47 -20.99
N GLU A 157 4.79 -6.35 -21.37
CA GLU A 157 3.36 -6.18 -21.10
C GLU A 157 3.05 -6.17 -19.62
N LEU A 158 3.72 -7.02 -18.82
CA LEU A 158 3.63 -7.01 -17.37
C LEU A 158 4.13 -5.68 -16.77
N ASN A 159 5.28 -5.17 -17.21
CA ASN A 159 5.82 -3.90 -16.73
C ASN A 159 4.89 -2.73 -17.08
N ASP A 160 4.32 -2.73 -18.27
CA ASP A 160 3.38 -1.70 -18.72
C ASP A 160 2.08 -1.76 -17.91
N LEU A 161 1.55 -2.95 -17.64
CA LEU A 161 0.37 -3.17 -16.80
C LEU A 161 0.60 -2.63 -15.38
N VAL A 162 1.72 -3.01 -14.76
CA VAL A 162 2.09 -2.54 -13.41
C VAL A 162 2.24 -1.02 -13.40
N ALA A 163 2.96 -0.46 -14.38
CA ALA A 163 3.18 1.00 -14.45
C ALA A 163 1.87 1.76 -14.65
N LYS A 164 0.97 1.26 -15.50
CA LYS A 164 -0.36 1.83 -15.73
C LYS A 164 -1.17 1.81 -14.43
N THR A 165 -1.28 0.65 -13.80
CA THR A 165 -2.05 0.46 -12.56
C THR A 165 -1.55 1.39 -11.45
N ILE A 166 -0.24 1.48 -11.25
CA ILE A 166 0.34 2.38 -10.24
C ILE A 166 -0.01 3.84 -10.54
N ARG A 167 0.08 4.30 -11.79
CA ARG A 167 -0.27 5.70 -12.15
C ARG A 167 -1.75 6.01 -11.88
N GLU A 168 -2.64 5.08 -12.18
CA GLU A 168 -4.08 5.26 -12.02
C GLU A 168 -4.49 5.28 -10.55
N HIS A 169 -3.87 4.43 -9.69
CA HIS A 169 -4.29 4.19 -8.30
C HIS A 169 -3.35 4.78 -7.24
N LYS A 170 -2.25 5.45 -7.62
CA LYS A 170 -1.32 6.07 -6.63
C LYS A 170 -1.96 7.11 -5.72
N ARG A 171 -3.17 7.59 -6.05
CA ARG A 171 -3.91 8.57 -5.23
C ARG A 171 -4.13 8.08 -3.79
N ILE A 172 -4.22 6.76 -3.58
CA ILE A 172 -4.44 6.15 -2.27
C ILE A 172 -3.16 6.02 -1.44
N ILE A 173 -1.97 6.19 -2.06
CA ILE A 173 -0.69 6.05 -1.38
C ILE A 173 -0.40 7.31 -0.57
N PHE A 174 -0.16 7.12 0.73
CA PHE A 174 0.18 8.19 1.65
C PHE A 174 1.14 7.72 2.73
N ASN A 175 2.31 8.34 2.80
CA ASN A 175 3.39 7.99 3.73
C ASN A 175 3.51 8.96 4.92
N GLY A 176 2.52 9.86 5.09
CA GLY A 176 2.52 10.86 6.14
C GLY A 176 1.69 10.49 7.39
N ASN A 177 1.41 11.49 8.21
CA ASN A 177 0.61 11.34 9.43
C ASN A 177 -0.89 11.37 9.12
N ASN A 178 -1.57 10.23 9.26
CA ASN A 178 -3.00 10.09 8.98
C ASN A 178 -3.92 10.81 10.01
N TYR A 179 -3.39 11.29 11.14
CA TYR A 179 -4.15 12.09 12.09
C TYR A 179 -4.21 13.58 11.74
N SER A 180 -3.43 14.04 10.76
CA SER A 180 -3.38 15.46 10.45
C SER A 180 -4.64 15.94 9.73
N GLU A 181 -5.08 17.17 10.04
CA GLU A 181 -6.20 17.81 9.34
C GLU A 181 -5.88 18.09 7.87
N GLU A 182 -4.62 18.35 7.57
CA GLU A 182 -4.12 18.55 6.21
C GLU A 182 -4.33 17.29 5.37
N TRP A 183 -4.13 16.10 5.97
CA TRP A 183 -4.40 14.84 5.29
C TRP A 183 -5.88 14.68 4.93
N ALA A 184 -6.79 14.97 5.83
CA ALA A 184 -8.22 14.88 5.54
C ALA A 184 -8.63 15.77 4.35
N LYS A 185 -8.06 16.98 4.29
CA LYS A 185 -8.29 17.92 3.17
C LYS A 185 -7.67 17.42 1.86
N GLU A 186 -6.45 16.88 1.94
CA GLU A 186 -5.75 16.33 0.79
C GLU A 186 -6.44 15.07 0.26
N ALA A 187 -6.87 14.17 1.11
CA ALA A 187 -7.61 12.97 0.76
C ALA A 187 -8.91 13.29 0.00
N ALA A 188 -9.65 14.31 0.47
CA ALA A 188 -10.84 14.80 -0.23
C ALA A 188 -10.52 15.33 -1.64
N LYS A 189 -9.41 16.05 -1.81
CA LYS A 189 -8.96 16.52 -3.14
C LYS A 189 -8.58 15.35 -4.06
N ARG A 190 -8.03 14.27 -3.50
CA ARG A 190 -7.70 13.05 -4.24
C ARG A 190 -8.94 12.19 -4.55
N GLY A 191 -10.11 12.56 -4.04
CA GLY A 191 -11.35 11.79 -4.21
C GLY A 191 -11.39 10.50 -3.40
N LEU A 192 -10.67 10.45 -2.27
CA LEU A 192 -10.73 9.32 -1.34
C LEU A 192 -11.96 9.43 -0.44
N LEU A 193 -12.54 8.28 -0.11
CA LEU A 193 -13.70 8.20 0.75
C LEU A 193 -13.34 8.47 2.22
N ASN A 194 -14.24 9.14 2.94
CA ASN A 194 -14.16 9.34 4.38
C ASN A 194 -15.53 9.01 4.99
N LEU A 195 -15.85 7.72 5.02
CA LEU A 195 -17.14 7.21 5.52
C LEU A 195 -17.05 7.08 7.05
N LYS A 196 -17.55 8.09 7.76
CA LYS A 196 -17.42 8.20 9.22
C LYS A 196 -18.27 7.19 9.96
N SER A 197 -19.44 6.87 9.39
CA SER A 197 -20.41 5.95 9.99
C SER A 197 -20.79 4.83 9.02
N SER A 198 -21.44 3.80 9.55
CA SER A 198 -21.84 2.61 8.78
C SER A 198 -23.05 2.85 7.87
N ASP A 199 -23.71 3.99 8.02
CA ASP A 199 -24.91 4.39 7.27
C ASP A 199 -24.62 5.40 6.13
N GLU A 200 -23.36 5.86 6.00
CA GLU A 200 -22.86 6.66 4.87
C GLU A 200 -22.47 5.77 3.68
#